data_3dce976fee995088595bdd20ca7e88dc
#
_entry.id   3dce976fee995088595bdd20ca7e88dc
#
_cell.length_a   1.000
_cell.length_b   1.000
_cell.length_c   1.000
_cell.angle_alpha   90.00
_cell.angle_beta   90.00
_cell.angle_gamma   90.00
#
_symmetry.space_group_name_H-M   'P 1'
#
loop_
_entity.id
_entity.type
_entity.pdbx_description
1 polymer ?
#
loop_
_entity_poly.entity_id
_entity_poly.type
_entity_poly.pdbx_seq_one_letter_code
_entity_poly.pdbx_strand_id
1 'polypeptide(L)'
;CRYGLMLNEDGMVYDDGVTTRLGENHFIMTTTTGGAANVLGKLEDYLQTEWPELDVYLTSVTDHFATASICGPNSKKILNKLIPDLDLSEESFPHMSFKNAQIGNIKCRIMRISFTGEHSYEINVQSNYGKAIWEKCMEAGKEFNITPYGTETMHLLRAEKGFIIVGQDTDGTMTPIDLQMDWIVSKKKYDFIG
;
A
#
# COMPACT_ATOMS: atom_id res chain seq x y z
N CYS A 1 5.51 -6.20 -4.51
CA CYS A 1 4.43 -5.21 -4.57
C CYS A 1 4.44 -4.52 -5.93
N ARG A 2 3.29 -4.07 -6.39
CA ARG A 2 3.10 -3.26 -7.59
C ARG A 2 2.10 -2.17 -7.30
N TYR A 3 2.48 -0.91 -7.50
CA TYR A 3 1.53 0.19 -7.54
C TYR A 3 0.83 0.19 -8.91
N GLY A 4 -0.45 0.50 -8.93
CA GLY A 4 -1.26 0.54 -10.13
C GLY A 4 -2.42 1.50 -10.00
N LEU A 5 -2.87 2.01 -11.14
CA LEU A 5 -4.12 2.75 -11.28
C LEU A 5 -5.25 1.78 -11.64
N MET A 6 -6.44 2.08 -11.20
CA MET A 6 -7.67 1.39 -11.58
C MET A 6 -8.49 2.32 -12.45
N LEU A 7 -8.80 1.85 -13.65
CA LEU A 7 -9.49 2.64 -14.67
C LEU A 7 -10.90 2.14 -14.89
N ASN A 8 -11.80 3.05 -15.22
CA ASN A 8 -13.06 2.71 -15.84
C ASN A 8 -12.83 2.34 -17.32
N GLU A 9 -13.86 1.84 -17.99
CA GLU A 9 -13.79 1.42 -19.39
C GLU A 9 -13.50 2.58 -20.36
N ASP A 10 -13.78 3.81 -19.94
CA ASP A 10 -13.47 5.04 -20.66
C ASP A 10 -12.04 5.56 -20.41
N GLY A 11 -11.23 4.84 -19.66
CA GLY A 11 -9.83 5.19 -19.33
C GLY A 11 -9.67 6.20 -18.20
N MET A 12 -10.75 6.57 -17.53
CA MET A 12 -10.68 7.50 -16.39
C MET A 12 -10.27 6.78 -15.11
N VAL A 13 -9.40 7.42 -14.35
CA VAL A 13 -8.92 6.89 -13.06
C VAL A 13 -10.02 6.99 -12.01
N TYR A 14 -10.41 5.85 -11.41
CA TYR A 14 -11.38 5.83 -10.33
C TYR A 14 -10.78 5.43 -8.96
N ASP A 15 -9.65 4.72 -8.94
CA ASP A 15 -8.91 4.40 -7.72
C ASP A 15 -7.44 4.07 -8.05
N ASP A 16 -6.64 3.91 -7.02
CA ASP A 16 -5.25 3.47 -7.11
C ASP A 16 -4.89 2.58 -5.93
N GLY A 17 -3.73 1.96 -5.97
CA GLY A 17 -3.26 1.20 -4.83
C GLY A 17 -2.08 0.29 -5.11
N VAL A 18 -1.72 -0.47 -4.09
CA VAL A 18 -0.61 -1.41 -4.17
C VAL A 18 -1.12 -2.84 -4.09
N THR A 19 -0.89 -3.59 -5.16
CA THR A 19 -1.12 -5.04 -5.18
C THR A 19 0.15 -5.78 -4.80
N THR A 20 0.06 -6.63 -3.79
CA THR A 20 1.15 -7.44 -3.28
C THR A 20 0.86 -8.92 -3.51
N ARG A 21 1.74 -9.62 -4.22
CA ARG A 21 1.65 -11.06 -4.40
C ARG A 21 2.24 -11.77 -3.20
N LEU A 22 1.40 -12.36 -2.36
CA LEU A 22 1.78 -13.07 -1.14
C LEU A 22 2.21 -14.51 -1.39
N GLY A 23 1.74 -15.10 -2.47
CA GLY A 23 2.03 -16.47 -2.90
C GLY A 23 1.70 -16.64 -4.37
N GLU A 24 1.79 -17.86 -4.87
CA GLU A 24 1.55 -18.15 -6.30
C GLU A 24 0.17 -17.65 -6.75
N ASN A 25 -0.86 -17.96 -5.99
CA ASN A 25 -2.25 -17.61 -6.28
C ASN A 25 -2.90 -16.80 -5.12
N HIS A 26 -2.08 -16.07 -4.34
CA HIS A 26 -2.56 -15.29 -3.22
C HIS A 26 -2.05 -13.86 -3.30
N PHE A 27 -2.99 -12.92 -3.31
CA PHE A 27 -2.70 -11.50 -3.45
C PHE A 27 -3.43 -10.71 -2.35
N ILE A 28 -2.87 -9.57 -1.99
CA ILE A 28 -3.55 -8.54 -1.23
C ILE A 28 -3.45 -7.23 -2.02
N MET A 29 -4.54 -6.53 -2.11
CA MET A 29 -4.63 -5.22 -2.76
C MET A 29 -5.03 -4.18 -1.73
N THR A 30 -4.32 -3.08 -1.69
CA THR A 30 -4.74 -1.87 -0.98
C THR A 30 -5.32 -0.87 -1.97
N THR A 31 -6.26 -0.06 -1.54
CA THR A 31 -6.94 0.98 -2.33
C THR A 31 -6.99 2.26 -1.51
N THR A 32 -7.57 3.34 -2.04
CA THR A 32 -7.98 4.44 -1.17
C THR A 32 -8.99 3.92 -0.13
N THR A 33 -8.95 4.47 1.08
CA THR A 33 -9.85 4.03 2.17
C THR A 33 -11.32 4.20 1.77
N GLY A 34 -11.67 5.34 1.19
CA GLY A 34 -13.04 5.63 0.75
C GLY A 34 -13.49 4.83 -0.47
N GLY A 35 -12.55 4.36 -1.29
CA GLY A 35 -12.81 3.61 -2.52
C GLY A 35 -12.93 2.09 -2.33
N ALA A 36 -12.48 1.55 -1.18
CA ALA A 36 -12.33 0.10 -0.99
C ALA A 36 -13.59 -0.72 -1.31
N ALA A 37 -14.76 -0.26 -0.88
CA ALA A 37 -16.03 -0.94 -1.15
C ALA A 37 -16.40 -0.89 -2.63
N ASN A 38 -16.18 0.25 -3.30
CA ASN A 38 -16.45 0.40 -4.72
C ASN A 38 -15.53 -0.47 -5.57
N VAL A 39 -14.24 -0.52 -5.23
CA VAL A 39 -13.27 -1.39 -5.92
C VAL A 39 -13.66 -2.84 -5.77
N LEU A 40 -14.01 -3.29 -4.55
CA LEU A 40 -14.45 -4.68 -4.33
C LEU A 40 -15.70 -4.98 -5.14
N GLY A 41 -16.74 -4.13 -5.06
CA GLY A 41 -17.99 -4.33 -5.80
C GLY A 41 -17.77 -4.40 -7.30
N LYS A 42 -16.88 -3.57 -7.87
CA LYS A 42 -16.55 -3.62 -9.29
C LYS A 42 -15.83 -4.91 -9.68
N LEU A 43 -14.90 -5.38 -8.85
CA LEU A 43 -14.22 -6.66 -9.09
C LEU A 43 -15.19 -7.86 -8.99
N GLU A 44 -16.13 -7.83 -8.04
CA GLU A 44 -17.18 -8.85 -7.92
C GLU A 44 -18.11 -8.82 -9.13
N ASP A 45 -18.47 -7.64 -9.62
CA ASP A 45 -19.30 -7.48 -10.82
C ASP A 45 -18.61 -8.10 -12.05
N TYR A 46 -17.34 -7.77 -12.29
CA TYR A 46 -16.57 -8.38 -13.38
C TYR A 46 -16.48 -9.90 -13.27
N LEU A 47 -16.26 -10.45 -12.08
CA LEU A 47 -16.21 -11.91 -11.90
C LEU A 47 -17.55 -12.57 -12.17
N GLN A 48 -18.67 -11.87 -11.96
CA GLN A 48 -20.00 -12.44 -12.17
C GLN A 48 -20.50 -12.24 -13.60
N THR A 49 -20.07 -11.20 -14.29
CA THR A 49 -20.63 -10.82 -15.60
C THR A 49 -19.66 -11.04 -16.75
N GLU A 50 -18.41 -10.60 -16.63
CA GLU A 50 -17.45 -10.62 -17.72
C GLU A 50 -16.54 -11.86 -17.70
N TRP A 51 -16.17 -12.34 -16.51
CA TRP A 51 -15.22 -13.46 -16.35
C TRP A 51 -15.73 -14.53 -15.38
N PRO A 52 -16.96 -15.06 -15.57
CA PRO A 52 -17.54 -16.04 -14.64
C PRO A 52 -16.82 -17.38 -14.63
N GLU A 53 -15.95 -17.65 -15.64
CA GLU A 53 -15.15 -18.86 -15.74
C GLU A 53 -13.88 -18.81 -14.86
N LEU A 54 -13.52 -17.65 -14.29
CA LEU A 54 -12.34 -17.54 -13.45
C LEU A 54 -12.60 -18.10 -12.04
N ASP A 55 -11.74 -19.01 -11.61
CA ASP A 55 -11.75 -19.52 -10.22
C ASP A 55 -10.99 -18.54 -9.30
N VAL A 56 -11.63 -17.41 -8.97
CA VAL A 56 -11.10 -16.33 -8.15
C VAL A 56 -12.05 -16.01 -7.02
N TYR A 57 -11.51 -15.89 -5.81
CA TYR A 57 -12.26 -15.51 -4.61
C TYR A 57 -11.79 -14.14 -4.11
N LEU A 58 -12.75 -13.26 -3.88
CA LEU A 58 -12.52 -11.92 -3.32
C LEU A 58 -13.04 -11.85 -1.88
N THR A 59 -12.29 -11.18 -1.02
CA THR A 59 -12.70 -10.96 0.37
C THR A 59 -12.15 -9.64 0.86
N SER A 60 -13.03 -8.78 1.41
CA SER A 60 -12.58 -7.58 2.12
C SER A 60 -11.86 -7.95 3.42
N VAL A 61 -10.68 -7.41 3.60
CA VAL A 61 -9.88 -7.54 4.83
C VAL A 61 -9.57 -6.18 5.45
N THR A 62 -10.28 -5.13 5.04
CA THR A 62 -10.06 -3.73 5.46
C THR A 62 -9.99 -3.60 6.98
N ASP A 63 -10.93 -4.18 7.71
CA ASP A 63 -10.98 -4.09 9.16
C ASP A 63 -10.16 -5.16 9.89
N HIS A 64 -9.56 -6.10 9.16
CA HIS A 64 -8.75 -7.17 9.75
C HIS A 64 -7.33 -6.73 10.09
N PHE A 65 -6.86 -5.65 9.48
CA PHE A 65 -5.50 -5.17 9.66
C PHE A 65 -5.46 -3.74 10.21
N ALA A 66 -4.49 -3.51 11.09
CA ALA A 66 -4.01 -2.19 11.45
C ALA A 66 -2.62 -1.99 10.82
N THR A 67 -2.37 -0.81 10.29
CA THR A 67 -1.10 -0.47 9.64
C THR A 67 -0.44 0.70 10.34
N ALA A 68 0.82 0.54 10.76
CA ALA A 68 1.66 1.62 11.21
C ALA A 68 2.73 1.91 10.15
N SER A 69 2.82 3.16 9.69
CA SER A 69 3.86 3.60 8.76
C SER A 69 4.99 4.28 9.53
N ILE A 70 6.22 3.79 9.34
CA ILE A 70 7.45 4.42 9.83
C ILE A 70 8.18 4.98 8.64
N CYS A 71 8.33 6.29 8.54
CA CYS A 71 8.98 6.94 7.42
C CYS A 71 10.11 7.87 7.85
N GLY A 72 11.00 8.20 6.91
CA GLY A 72 12.14 9.08 7.09
C GLY A 72 13.48 8.36 7.20
N PRO A 73 14.58 9.10 7.33
CA PRO A 73 15.94 8.57 7.21
C PRO A 73 16.33 7.57 8.30
N ASN A 74 15.66 7.61 9.45
CA ASN A 74 15.90 6.69 10.56
C ASN A 74 14.94 5.49 10.60
N SER A 75 13.99 5.39 9.67
CA SER A 75 12.98 4.30 9.64
C SER A 75 13.61 2.91 9.65
N LYS A 76 14.68 2.71 8.88
CA LYS A 76 15.45 1.45 8.85
C LYS A 76 16.07 1.12 10.21
N LYS A 77 16.60 2.09 10.93
CA LYS A 77 17.20 1.90 12.25
C LYS A 77 16.15 1.50 13.28
N ILE A 78 14.98 2.13 13.23
CA ILE A 78 13.84 1.83 14.11
C ILE A 78 13.34 0.41 13.84
N LEU A 79 13.17 0.05 12.56
CA LEU A 79 12.71 -1.29 12.20
C LEU A 79 13.73 -2.36 12.63
N ASN A 80 15.03 -2.09 12.48
CA ASN A 80 16.08 -3.00 12.94
C ASN A 80 16.07 -3.22 14.47
N LYS A 81 15.69 -2.21 15.25
CA LYS A 81 15.48 -2.39 16.70
C LYS A 81 14.27 -3.25 17.03
N LEU A 82 13.20 -3.13 16.25
CA LEU A 82 11.98 -3.91 16.43
C LEU A 82 12.17 -5.37 16.02
N ILE A 83 12.98 -5.61 14.99
CA ILE A 83 13.21 -6.94 14.40
C ILE A 83 14.70 -7.04 14.03
N PRO A 84 15.58 -7.31 15.01
CA PRO A 84 17.05 -7.32 14.80
C PRO A 84 17.51 -8.39 13.78
N ASP A 85 16.78 -9.49 13.68
CA ASP A 85 17.13 -10.62 12.81
C ASP A 85 16.64 -10.45 11.37
N LEU A 86 15.92 -9.37 11.07
CA LEU A 86 15.42 -9.11 9.73
C LEU A 86 16.50 -8.43 8.88
N ASP A 87 16.95 -9.10 7.84
CA ASP A 87 17.87 -8.47 6.88
C ASP A 87 17.14 -7.36 6.09
N LEU A 88 17.55 -6.13 6.35
CA LEU A 88 17.03 -4.89 5.76
C LEU A 88 17.97 -4.33 4.67
N SER A 89 18.89 -5.14 4.13
CA SER A 89 19.72 -4.73 2.99
C SER A 89 18.86 -4.49 1.75
N GLU A 90 19.36 -3.67 0.82
CA GLU A 90 18.66 -3.40 -0.46
C GLU A 90 18.48 -4.67 -1.29
N GLU A 91 19.43 -5.58 -1.21
CA GLU A 91 19.42 -6.85 -1.92
C GLU A 91 18.33 -7.79 -1.37
N SER A 92 18.25 -7.91 -0.05
CA SER A 92 17.32 -8.82 0.61
C SER A 92 15.90 -8.25 0.73
N PHE A 93 15.78 -6.94 0.88
CA PHE A 93 14.50 -6.25 1.07
C PHE A 93 14.43 -4.99 0.19
N PRO A 94 14.34 -5.13 -1.13
CA PRO A 94 14.29 -4.01 -2.06
C PRO A 94 12.99 -3.20 -1.91
N HIS A 95 13.00 -1.97 -2.45
CA HIS A 95 11.79 -1.17 -2.58
C HIS A 95 10.69 -1.93 -3.33
N MET A 96 9.44 -1.72 -2.98
CA MET A 96 8.27 -2.43 -3.52
C MET A 96 8.31 -3.94 -3.27
N SER A 97 8.80 -4.35 -2.12
CA SER A 97 8.74 -5.74 -1.65
C SER A 97 8.10 -5.84 -0.27
N PHE A 98 7.86 -7.05 0.20
CA PHE A 98 7.36 -7.32 1.54
C PHE A 98 8.10 -8.47 2.18
N LYS A 99 8.08 -8.51 3.52
CA LYS A 99 8.52 -9.64 4.33
C LYS A 99 7.52 -9.92 5.45
N ASN A 100 7.30 -11.21 5.74
CA ASN A 100 6.62 -11.61 6.95
C ASN A 100 7.64 -11.67 8.09
N ALA A 101 7.27 -11.16 9.26
CA ALA A 101 8.14 -11.08 10.43
C ALA A 101 7.33 -11.15 11.73
N GLN A 102 8.03 -10.99 12.86
CA GLN A 102 7.41 -10.88 14.18
C GLN A 102 8.04 -9.75 14.98
N ILE A 103 7.21 -8.97 15.65
CA ILE A 103 7.64 -7.96 16.61
C ILE A 103 7.24 -8.46 18.00
N GLY A 104 8.21 -9.04 18.72
CA GLY A 104 7.89 -9.86 19.91
C GLY A 104 7.03 -11.06 19.51
N ASN A 105 5.85 -11.19 20.09
CA ASN A 105 4.91 -12.29 19.78
C ASN A 105 3.89 -11.93 18.69
N ILE A 106 3.96 -10.73 18.11
CA ILE A 106 2.99 -10.24 17.15
C ILE A 106 3.48 -10.54 15.74
N LYS A 107 2.78 -11.41 15.02
CA LYS A 107 3.02 -11.65 13.59
C LYS A 107 2.67 -10.39 12.79
N CYS A 108 3.54 -9.99 11.89
CA CYS A 108 3.36 -8.83 11.04
C CYS A 108 3.82 -9.10 9.60
N ARG A 109 3.27 -8.31 8.69
CA ARG A 109 3.78 -8.16 7.33
C ARG A 109 4.36 -6.76 7.22
N ILE A 110 5.59 -6.67 6.77
CA ILE A 110 6.28 -5.41 6.55
C ILE A 110 6.39 -5.20 5.07
N MET A 111 5.83 -4.10 4.59
CA MET A 111 5.93 -3.67 3.20
C MET A 111 6.90 -2.51 3.11
N ARG A 112 7.88 -2.61 2.21
CA ARG A 112 8.80 -1.51 1.92
C ARG A 112 8.22 -0.63 0.81
N ILE A 113 7.22 0.12 1.17
CA ILE A 113 6.48 1.07 0.32
C ILE A 113 6.42 2.41 1.02
N SER A 114 6.16 3.48 0.26
CA SER A 114 6.10 4.83 0.80
C SER A 114 5.03 5.65 0.10
N PHE A 115 4.18 6.30 0.89
CA PHE A 115 3.28 7.33 0.40
C PHE A 115 3.83 8.74 0.60
N THR A 116 4.67 8.95 1.61
CA THR A 116 5.31 10.24 1.88
C THR A 116 6.49 10.53 0.96
N GLY A 117 6.93 9.55 0.17
CA GLY A 117 8.14 9.66 -0.66
C GLY A 117 9.45 9.46 0.09
N GLU A 118 9.42 9.38 1.42
CA GLU A 118 10.56 9.07 2.27
C GLU A 118 10.87 7.56 2.27
N HIS A 119 12.06 7.19 2.78
CA HIS A 119 12.32 5.79 3.08
C HIS A 119 11.33 5.30 4.14
N SER A 120 10.52 4.31 3.80
CA SER A 120 9.36 3.97 4.61
C SER A 120 9.11 2.47 4.66
N TYR A 121 8.49 2.05 5.78
CA TYR A 121 7.97 0.71 5.99
C TYR A 121 6.56 0.79 6.55
N GLU A 122 5.65 0.05 5.97
CA GLU A 122 4.32 -0.18 6.51
C GLU A 122 4.27 -1.52 7.23
N ILE A 123 3.95 -1.47 8.52
CA ILE A 123 3.85 -2.64 9.40
C ILE A 123 2.38 -3.00 9.55
N ASN A 124 1.97 -4.06 8.87
CA ASN A 124 0.60 -4.56 8.89
C ASN A 124 0.47 -5.68 9.93
N VAL A 125 -0.45 -5.53 10.86
CA VAL A 125 -0.77 -6.52 11.91
C VAL A 125 -2.27 -6.78 11.96
N GLN A 126 -2.71 -7.85 12.63
CA GLN A 126 -4.12 -7.98 12.96
C GLN A 126 -4.59 -6.76 13.75
N SER A 127 -5.79 -6.28 13.47
CA SER A 127 -6.30 -4.98 13.96
C SER A 127 -6.24 -4.82 15.47
N ASN A 128 -6.46 -5.89 16.25
CA ASN A 128 -6.37 -5.89 17.70
C ASN A 128 -4.96 -5.60 18.25
N TYR A 129 -3.90 -5.71 17.43
CA TYR A 129 -2.53 -5.39 17.82
C TYR A 129 -2.06 -3.99 17.39
N GLY A 130 -2.91 -3.21 16.73
CA GLY A 130 -2.55 -1.87 16.21
C GLY A 130 -1.95 -0.96 17.27
N LYS A 131 -2.61 -0.82 18.43
CA LYS A 131 -2.11 -0.02 19.56
C LYS A 131 -0.73 -0.53 20.03
N ALA A 132 -0.59 -1.84 20.21
CA ALA A 132 0.66 -2.42 20.72
C ALA A 132 1.84 -2.18 19.75
N ILE A 133 1.60 -2.24 18.44
CA ILE A 133 2.63 -1.94 17.42
C ILE A 133 2.99 -0.46 17.44
N TRP A 134 2.00 0.44 17.52
CA TRP A 134 2.25 1.87 17.65
C TRP A 134 3.15 2.19 18.84
N GLU A 135 2.82 1.67 20.03
CA GLU A 135 3.60 1.88 21.25
C GLU A 135 5.03 1.34 21.11
N LYS A 136 5.20 0.16 20.51
CA LYS A 136 6.53 -0.41 20.23
C LYS A 136 7.34 0.43 19.25
N CYS A 137 6.74 0.95 18.21
CA CYS A 137 7.39 1.84 17.26
C CYS A 137 7.85 3.14 17.94
N MET A 138 6.96 3.75 18.72
CA MET A 138 7.28 4.97 19.49
C MET A 138 8.42 4.73 20.48
N GLU A 139 8.40 3.62 21.21
CA GLU A 139 9.48 3.27 22.15
C GLU A 139 10.81 3.03 21.44
N ALA A 140 10.82 2.23 20.36
CA ALA A 140 12.03 1.95 19.59
C ALA A 140 12.62 3.20 18.93
N GLY A 141 11.76 4.16 18.57
CA GLY A 141 12.13 5.38 17.90
C GLY A 141 12.57 6.54 18.79
N LYS A 142 12.41 6.44 20.12
CA LYS A 142 12.75 7.53 21.06
C LYS A 142 14.15 8.13 20.86
N GLU A 143 15.16 7.29 20.76
CA GLU A 143 16.55 7.75 20.56
C GLU A 143 16.79 8.39 19.18
N PHE A 144 15.87 8.18 18.23
CA PHE A 144 15.91 8.76 16.88
C PHE A 144 14.98 9.95 16.72
N ASN A 145 14.40 10.45 17.82
CA ASN A 145 13.43 11.54 17.85
C ASN A 145 12.19 11.27 16.98
N ILE A 146 11.67 10.02 17.02
CA ILE A 146 10.44 9.69 16.32
C ILE A 146 9.32 10.64 16.76
N THR A 147 8.60 11.15 15.79
CA THR A 147 7.48 12.07 16.02
C THR A 147 6.25 11.57 15.30
N PRO A 148 5.09 11.45 15.98
CA PRO A 148 3.83 11.20 15.30
C PRO A 148 3.51 12.33 14.32
N TYR A 149 3.03 11.99 13.14
CA TYR A 149 2.52 12.96 12.19
C TYR A 149 1.09 12.62 11.76
N GLY A 150 0.31 13.63 11.48
CA GLY A 150 -1.08 13.49 11.05
C GLY A 150 -1.24 13.52 9.54
N THR A 151 -2.50 13.44 9.10
CA THR A 151 -2.88 13.41 7.68
C THR A 151 -2.44 14.66 6.91
N GLU A 152 -2.49 15.84 7.52
CA GLU A 152 -2.04 17.08 6.87
C GLU A 152 -0.55 17.04 6.50
N THR A 153 0.29 16.57 7.42
CA THR A 153 1.73 16.38 7.14
C THR A 153 1.94 15.34 6.04
N MET A 154 1.19 14.26 6.06
CA MET A 154 1.22 13.23 5.02
C MET A 154 0.84 13.81 3.65
N HIS A 155 -0.21 14.64 3.59
CA HIS A 155 -0.66 15.32 2.37
C HIS A 155 0.43 16.26 1.81
N LEU A 156 1.14 16.97 2.69
CA LEU A 156 2.23 17.83 2.27
C LEU A 156 3.41 17.03 1.69
N LEU A 157 3.86 16.01 2.43
CA LEU A 157 5.01 15.19 2.02
C LEU A 157 4.76 14.43 0.70
N ARG A 158 3.56 13.85 0.52
CA ARG A 158 3.21 13.17 -0.73
C ARG A 158 3.16 14.15 -1.91
N ALA A 159 2.66 15.38 -1.68
CA ALA A 159 2.59 16.41 -2.70
C ALA A 159 3.99 16.90 -3.13
N GLU A 160 4.91 17.09 -2.18
CA GLU A 160 6.33 17.39 -2.48
C GLU A 160 6.98 16.31 -3.34
N LYS A 161 6.54 15.05 -3.19
CA LYS A 161 7.02 13.91 -4.00
C LYS A 161 6.31 13.80 -5.35
N GLY A 162 5.18 14.46 -5.53
CA GLY A 162 4.33 14.34 -6.72
C GLY A 162 3.41 13.11 -6.72
N PHE A 163 3.14 12.52 -5.55
CA PHE A 163 2.21 11.40 -5.42
C PHE A 163 0.77 11.92 -5.33
N ILE A 164 -0.13 11.31 -6.09
CA ILE A 164 -1.54 11.70 -6.13
C ILE A 164 -2.35 11.12 -4.97
N ILE A 165 -3.47 11.78 -4.66
CA ILE A 165 -4.56 11.23 -3.86
C ILE A 165 -5.80 11.22 -4.77
N VAL A 166 -6.29 10.02 -5.07
CA VAL A 166 -7.53 9.85 -5.83
C VAL A 166 -8.70 10.45 -5.05
N GLY A 167 -9.52 11.25 -5.73
CA GLY A 167 -10.64 11.98 -5.13
C GLY A 167 -10.27 13.33 -4.53
N GLN A 168 -8.98 13.66 -4.43
CA GLN A 168 -8.50 14.99 -4.07
C GLN A 168 -7.82 15.68 -5.27
N ASP A 169 -6.91 14.98 -5.94
CA ASP A 169 -6.21 15.45 -7.14
C ASP A 169 -6.89 14.97 -8.43
N THR A 170 -7.92 14.15 -8.31
CA THR A 170 -8.74 13.62 -9.42
C THR A 170 -10.22 13.83 -9.11
N ASP A 171 -11.01 14.03 -10.15
CA ASP A 171 -12.47 14.27 -10.09
C ASP A 171 -13.29 13.25 -10.90
N GLY A 172 -12.65 12.16 -11.35
CA GLY A 172 -13.27 11.15 -12.20
C GLY A 172 -13.19 11.44 -13.69
N THR A 173 -12.56 12.54 -14.11
CA THR A 173 -12.36 12.92 -15.52
C THR A 173 -10.89 12.86 -15.95
N MET A 174 -10.02 12.37 -15.07
CA MET A 174 -8.58 12.33 -15.32
C MET A 174 -8.15 10.96 -15.83
N THR A 175 -7.39 10.96 -16.92
CA THR A 175 -6.69 9.78 -17.44
C THR A 175 -5.29 9.66 -16.80
N PRO A 176 -4.61 8.50 -16.94
CA PRO A 176 -3.21 8.39 -16.52
C PRO A 176 -2.28 9.41 -17.17
N ILE A 177 -2.60 9.84 -18.40
CA ILE A 177 -1.80 10.85 -19.13
C ILE A 177 -1.95 12.22 -18.47
N ASP A 178 -3.17 12.63 -18.11
CA ASP A 178 -3.43 13.89 -17.42
C ASP A 178 -2.68 13.99 -16.10
N LEU A 179 -2.52 12.85 -15.42
CA LEU A 179 -1.80 12.72 -14.15
C LEU A 179 -0.27 12.57 -14.34
N GLN A 180 0.25 12.62 -15.57
CA GLN A 180 1.65 12.35 -15.91
C GLN A 180 2.11 10.96 -15.45
N MET A 181 1.21 10.00 -15.48
CA MET A 181 1.41 8.62 -15.05
C MET A 181 1.30 7.61 -16.20
N ASP A 182 1.50 8.04 -17.44
CA ASP A 182 1.50 7.18 -18.64
C ASP A 182 2.53 6.05 -18.56
N TRP A 183 3.61 6.27 -17.78
CA TRP A 183 4.66 5.26 -17.52
C TRP A 183 4.14 4.01 -16.81
N ILE A 184 3.02 4.08 -16.08
CA ILE A 184 2.43 2.94 -15.36
C ILE A 184 1.59 2.06 -16.30
N VAL A 185 1.10 2.61 -17.40
CA VAL A 185 0.32 1.87 -18.39
C VAL A 185 1.22 0.89 -19.13
N SER A 186 0.90 -0.39 -19.06
CA SER A 186 1.73 -1.44 -19.64
C SER A 186 1.71 -1.42 -21.17
N LYS A 187 2.86 -1.19 -21.78
CA LYS A 187 3.04 -1.31 -23.25
C LYS A 187 3.18 -2.77 -23.74
N LYS A 188 3.20 -3.75 -22.81
CA LYS A 188 3.36 -5.17 -23.13
C LYS A 188 2.04 -5.94 -23.11
N LYS A 189 1.00 -5.39 -22.52
CA LYS A 189 -0.33 -5.98 -22.53
C LYS A 189 -1.02 -5.64 -23.84
N TYR A 190 -1.69 -6.65 -24.42
CA TYR A 190 -2.50 -6.45 -25.62
C TYR A 190 -3.80 -5.73 -25.28
N ASP A 191 -4.38 -6.04 -24.12
CA ASP A 191 -5.66 -5.55 -23.68
C ASP A 191 -5.70 -5.32 -22.17
N PHE A 192 -6.46 -4.34 -21.71
CA PHE A 192 -6.72 -4.02 -20.31
C PHE A 192 -7.95 -3.10 -20.22
N ILE A 193 -8.54 -3.00 -19.04
CA ILE A 193 -9.66 -2.10 -18.80
C ILE A 193 -9.17 -0.64 -18.88
N GLY A 194 -9.80 0.16 -19.74
CA GLY A 194 -9.50 1.60 -19.89
C GLY A 194 -8.73 2.05 -21.14
#